data_f8809a8996b5a3d3e1293cdf424027ff
#
_entry.id   f8809a8996b5a3d3e1293cdf424027ff
#
_cell.length_a   1.000
_cell.length_b   1.000
_cell.length_c   1.000
_cell.angle_alpha   90.00
_cell.angle_beta   90.00
_cell.angle_gamma   90.00
#
_symmetry.space_group_name_H-M   'P 1'
#
loop_
_entity.id
_entity.type
_entity.pdbx_description
1 polymer ?
#
loop_
_entity_poly.entity_id
_entity_poly.type
_entity_poly.pdbx_seq_one_letter_code
_entity_poly.pdbx_strand_id
1 'polypeptide(L)'
;MEIFAAKTASERTLISILFLGDVVGSAGVGALEAKMRGLREKYSPSLVIVNGENSADGNGITRESAERLYDCGADVITGGNHTWRRREIYRMLDDGEYLIRPANYPADAPGMGYAIVNAEGVRVLVMNLMGCVYMEPLSPPHEVAARILKNERARYDIAVCDFHAEATSEKMFLARYFDTLPPQSPRFSVVVGTHTHVATADAQVLPGGTGYITDLGMCGSHAGILGVKTESIIHKYTVKTPVQFEPAEGDVKINGAVFAVDEKSGRCVSAERVTMQA
;
A
#
# COMPACT_ATOMS: atom_id res chain seq x y z
N MET A 1 7.19 -22.71 2.26
CA MET A 1 5.77 -22.98 2.07
C MET A 1 5.07 -23.50 3.34
N GLU A 2 5.76 -23.72 4.47
CA GLU A 2 5.21 -24.24 5.73
C GLU A 2 4.93 -23.19 6.82
N ILE A 3 5.26 -21.91 6.60
CA ILE A 3 5.15 -20.86 7.64
C ILE A 3 3.70 -20.40 7.86
N PHE A 4 2.80 -20.63 6.90
CA PHE A 4 1.41 -20.16 6.95
C PHE A 4 0.36 -21.26 7.27
N ALA A 5 0.79 -22.43 7.77
CA ALA A 5 -0.17 -23.45 8.22
C ALA A 5 -0.91 -22.93 9.46
N ALA A 6 -2.25 -23.08 9.45
CA ALA A 6 -3.14 -22.63 10.53
C ALA A 6 -2.66 -23.12 11.91
N LYS A 7 -2.18 -22.19 12.75
CA LYS A 7 -1.83 -22.47 14.15
C LYS A 7 -3.06 -22.34 15.04
N THR A 8 -3.14 -23.17 16.07
CA THR A 8 -4.20 -23.15 17.09
C THR A 8 -4.12 -21.83 17.90
N ALA A 9 -5.24 -21.34 18.40
CA ALA A 9 -5.40 -20.02 19.06
C ALA A 9 -4.45 -19.74 20.25
N SER A 10 -3.73 -20.74 20.75
CA SER A 10 -2.81 -20.65 21.91
C SER A 10 -1.36 -20.32 21.55
N GLU A 11 -0.98 -20.27 20.27
CA GLU A 11 0.41 -20.09 19.80
C GLU A 11 0.61 -18.92 18.83
N ARG A 12 -0.38 -18.06 18.63
CA ARG A 12 -0.24 -16.94 17.67
C ARG A 12 0.67 -15.86 18.26
N THR A 13 1.93 -15.88 17.87
CA THR A 13 2.88 -14.80 18.05
C THR A 13 3.09 -13.99 16.77
N LEU A 14 2.50 -14.41 15.65
CA LEU A 14 2.67 -13.78 14.34
C LEU A 14 1.35 -13.28 13.80
N ILE A 15 1.32 -12.05 13.30
CA ILE A 15 0.26 -11.54 12.44
C ILE A 15 0.72 -11.51 10.98
N SER A 16 -0.18 -11.90 10.08
CA SER A 16 0.03 -11.88 8.64
C SER A 16 -0.58 -10.61 8.06
N ILE A 17 0.22 -9.80 7.36
CA ILE A 17 -0.21 -8.55 6.73
C ILE A 17 -0.03 -8.68 5.23
N LEU A 18 -1.13 -8.60 4.48
CA LEU A 18 -1.14 -8.60 3.03
C LEU A 18 -1.25 -7.17 2.54
N PHE A 19 -0.25 -6.72 1.78
CA PHE A 19 -0.30 -5.49 1.00
C PHE A 19 -0.56 -5.81 -0.47
N LEU A 20 -1.49 -5.09 -1.08
CA LEU A 20 -1.75 -5.14 -2.52
C LEU A 20 -1.38 -3.79 -3.13
N GLY A 21 -0.70 -3.83 -4.27
CA GLY A 21 -0.20 -2.65 -4.97
C GLY A 21 -1.30 -1.82 -5.62
N ASP A 22 -0.88 -0.83 -6.40
CA ASP A 22 -1.78 0.16 -7.01
C ASP A 22 -2.91 -0.51 -7.80
N VAL A 23 -4.15 -0.36 -7.35
CA VAL A 23 -5.33 -0.88 -8.04
C VAL A 23 -5.69 0.05 -9.18
N VAL A 24 -5.61 -0.43 -10.41
CA VAL A 24 -5.79 0.39 -11.62
C VAL A 24 -7.11 0.06 -12.31
N GLY A 25 -8.05 0.99 -12.23
CA GLY A 25 -9.32 0.96 -12.92
C GLY A 25 -10.22 -0.23 -12.57
N SER A 26 -11.28 -0.41 -13.36
CA SER A 26 -12.25 -1.49 -13.17
C SER A 26 -11.63 -2.88 -13.32
N ALA A 27 -10.58 -3.03 -14.13
CA ALA A 27 -9.86 -4.28 -14.29
C ALA A 27 -9.17 -4.71 -12.97
N GLY A 28 -8.51 -3.77 -12.29
CA GLY A 28 -7.87 -4.03 -10.99
C GLY A 28 -8.89 -4.33 -9.89
N VAL A 29 -9.95 -3.52 -9.78
CA VAL A 29 -11.03 -3.74 -8.81
C VAL A 29 -11.69 -5.10 -9.03
N GLY A 30 -12.10 -5.42 -10.26
CA GLY A 30 -12.74 -6.70 -10.60
C GLY A 30 -11.83 -7.91 -10.35
N ALA A 31 -10.52 -7.76 -10.55
CA ALA A 31 -9.55 -8.81 -10.22
C ALA A 31 -9.53 -9.11 -8.72
N LEU A 32 -9.54 -8.06 -7.88
CA LEU A 32 -9.58 -8.23 -6.43
C LEU A 32 -10.90 -8.86 -5.98
N GLU A 33 -12.05 -8.41 -6.50
CA GLU A 33 -13.35 -9.02 -6.22
C GLU A 33 -13.36 -10.54 -6.52
N ALA A 34 -12.78 -10.92 -7.66
CA ALA A 34 -12.73 -12.33 -8.09
C ALA A 34 -11.76 -13.19 -7.28
N LYS A 35 -10.65 -12.64 -6.79
CA LYS A 35 -9.52 -13.42 -6.24
C LYS A 35 -9.26 -13.21 -4.76
N MET A 36 -9.81 -12.19 -4.10
CA MET A 36 -9.51 -11.88 -2.70
C MET A 36 -9.80 -13.06 -1.78
N ARG A 37 -10.90 -13.78 -2.00
CA ARG A 37 -11.21 -14.99 -1.23
C ARG A 37 -10.06 -16.00 -1.30
N GLY A 38 -9.54 -16.29 -2.48
CA GLY A 38 -8.43 -17.22 -2.66
C GLY A 38 -7.12 -16.71 -2.03
N LEU A 39 -6.87 -15.39 -2.05
CA LEU A 39 -5.74 -14.78 -1.36
C LEU A 39 -5.87 -14.94 0.17
N ARG A 40 -7.07 -14.70 0.72
CA ARG A 40 -7.34 -14.90 2.15
C ARG A 40 -7.23 -16.37 2.56
N GLU A 41 -7.71 -17.31 1.74
CA GLU A 41 -7.56 -18.75 2.00
C GLU A 41 -6.08 -19.18 1.97
N LYS A 42 -5.29 -18.64 1.04
CA LYS A 42 -3.87 -19.00 0.87
C LYS A 42 -2.95 -18.43 1.95
N TYR A 43 -3.12 -17.14 2.28
CA TYR A 43 -2.18 -16.41 3.14
C TYR A 43 -2.72 -16.16 4.55
N SER A 44 -4.00 -16.40 4.79
CA SER A 44 -4.70 -16.17 6.06
C SER A 44 -4.33 -14.82 6.69
N PRO A 45 -4.43 -13.69 5.94
CA PRO A 45 -4.00 -12.40 6.46
C PRO A 45 -4.90 -11.93 7.59
N SER A 46 -4.28 -11.45 8.67
CA SER A 46 -4.95 -10.76 9.78
C SER A 46 -5.31 -9.33 9.39
N LEU A 47 -4.64 -8.77 8.38
CA LEU A 47 -4.88 -7.41 7.87
C LEU A 47 -4.60 -7.37 6.36
N VAL A 48 -5.50 -6.76 5.59
CA VAL A 48 -5.36 -6.53 4.15
C VAL A 48 -5.35 -5.03 3.88
N ILE A 49 -4.25 -4.54 3.31
CA ILE A 49 -4.05 -3.15 2.94
C ILE A 49 -3.93 -3.05 1.42
N VAL A 50 -4.68 -2.15 0.81
CA VAL A 50 -4.77 -2.00 -0.64
C VAL A 50 -4.47 -0.57 -1.03
N ASN A 51 -3.54 -0.32 -1.97
CA ASN A 51 -3.42 1.00 -2.54
C ASN A 51 -4.49 1.21 -3.61
N GLY A 52 -5.47 2.09 -3.32
CA GLY A 52 -6.64 2.34 -4.15
C GLY A 52 -6.56 3.60 -5.00
N GLU A 53 -5.43 4.33 -5.02
CA GLU A 53 -5.34 5.68 -5.59
C GLU A 53 -5.74 5.77 -7.07
N ASN A 54 -5.66 4.66 -7.81
CA ASN A 54 -5.96 4.57 -9.23
C ASN A 54 -7.21 3.72 -9.56
N SER A 55 -8.01 3.38 -8.54
CA SER A 55 -9.17 2.48 -8.69
C SER A 55 -10.31 3.02 -9.53
N ALA A 56 -10.44 4.35 -9.65
CA ALA A 56 -11.44 5.00 -10.49
C ALA A 56 -10.87 5.32 -11.88
N ASP A 57 -11.14 4.48 -12.86
CA ASP A 57 -10.71 4.62 -14.27
C ASP A 57 -9.20 4.89 -14.42
N GLY A 58 -8.38 4.35 -13.50
CA GLY A 58 -6.94 4.53 -13.52
C GLY A 58 -6.45 5.90 -13.02
N ASN A 59 -7.31 6.74 -12.43
CA ASN A 59 -6.93 8.07 -11.94
C ASN A 59 -7.87 8.57 -10.84
N GLY A 60 -7.48 8.39 -9.60
CA GLY A 60 -8.24 8.76 -8.41
C GLY A 60 -9.04 7.62 -7.81
N ILE A 61 -9.76 7.93 -6.76
CA ILE A 61 -10.66 7.05 -6.02
C ILE A 61 -12.06 7.66 -6.05
N THR A 62 -13.08 6.87 -6.34
CA THR A 62 -14.48 7.24 -6.14
C THR A 62 -15.04 6.52 -4.92
N ARG A 63 -16.18 7.01 -4.40
CA ARG A 63 -16.91 6.29 -3.35
C ARG A 63 -17.20 4.85 -3.77
N GLU A 64 -17.72 4.67 -4.99
CA GLU A 64 -18.04 3.36 -5.54
C GLU A 64 -16.82 2.42 -5.56
N SER A 65 -15.68 2.89 -6.10
CA SER A 65 -14.48 2.05 -6.16
C SER A 65 -13.93 1.72 -4.77
N ALA A 66 -14.01 2.64 -3.81
CA ALA A 66 -13.60 2.39 -2.43
C ALA A 66 -14.51 1.37 -1.73
N GLU A 67 -15.85 1.53 -1.86
CA GLU A 67 -16.83 0.59 -1.30
C GLU A 67 -16.62 -0.83 -1.86
N ARG A 68 -16.41 -0.98 -3.17
CA ARG A 68 -16.09 -2.27 -3.80
C ARG A 68 -14.80 -2.90 -3.25
N LEU A 69 -13.76 -2.11 -2.99
CA LEU A 69 -12.52 -2.60 -2.37
C LEU A 69 -12.75 -3.07 -0.93
N TYR A 70 -13.56 -2.36 -0.14
CA TYR A 70 -13.96 -2.83 1.19
C TYR A 70 -14.80 -4.09 1.13
N ASP A 71 -15.81 -4.13 0.26
CA ASP A 71 -16.70 -5.28 0.11
C ASP A 71 -15.95 -6.55 -0.30
N CYS A 72 -14.89 -6.43 -1.10
CA CYS A 72 -14.07 -7.59 -1.43
C CYS A 72 -13.08 -7.97 -0.33
N GLY A 73 -12.94 -7.17 0.72
CA GLY A 73 -12.19 -7.52 1.92
C GLY A 73 -10.90 -6.73 2.16
N ALA A 74 -10.75 -5.52 1.63
CA ALA A 74 -9.73 -4.60 2.08
C ALA A 74 -10.10 -4.07 3.47
N ASP A 75 -9.15 -4.06 4.41
CA ASP A 75 -9.34 -3.51 5.75
C ASP A 75 -8.93 -2.04 5.81
N VAL A 76 -7.91 -1.65 5.00
CA VAL A 76 -7.43 -0.27 4.86
C VAL A 76 -7.14 0.02 3.39
N ILE A 77 -7.57 1.18 2.91
CA ILE A 77 -7.23 1.70 1.58
C ILE A 77 -6.26 2.86 1.75
N THR A 78 -5.08 2.74 1.12
CA THR A 78 -4.09 3.82 1.04
C THR A 78 -4.23 4.60 -0.27
N GLY A 79 -3.79 5.84 -0.26
CA GLY A 79 -3.77 6.73 -1.41
C GLY A 79 -2.38 6.98 -1.97
N GLY A 80 -2.27 8.06 -2.75
CA GLY A 80 -1.04 8.52 -3.37
C GLY A 80 -1.25 9.91 -3.99
N ASN A 81 -0.54 10.23 -5.07
CA ASN A 81 -0.64 11.53 -5.75
C ASN A 81 -1.97 11.76 -6.48
N HIS A 82 -2.76 10.72 -6.68
CA HIS A 82 -4.09 10.83 -7.30
C HIS A 82 -5.24 10.83 -6.28
N THR A 83 -5.00 10.76 -4.99
CA THR A 83 -6.01 10.64 -3.92
C THR A 83 -7.18 11.61 -4.11
N TRP A 84 -6.90 12.87 -4.45
CA TRP A 84 -7.93 13.92 -4.56
C TRP A 84 -8.39 14.23 -5.99
N ARG A 85 -8.09 13.36 -6.98
CA ARG A 85 -8.49 13.57 -8.38
C ARG A 85 -10.00 13.54 -8.58
N ARG A 86 -10.74 12.83 -7.72
CA ARG A 86 -12.20 12.76 -7.72
C ARG A 86 -12.74 13.49 -6.51
N ARG A 87 -13.43 14.61 -6.73
CA ARG A 87 -13.87 15.51 -5.66
C ARG A 87 -14.84 14.86 -4.67
N GLU A 88 -15.61 13.88 -5.12
CA GLU A 88 -16.57 13.15 -4.30
C GLU A 88 -15.94 12.37 -3.14
N ILE A 89 -14.64 12.00 -3.25
CA ILE A 89 -13.95 11.24 -2.22
C ILE A 89 -13.62 12.06 -0.97
N TYR A 90 -13.59 13.39 -1.07
CA TYR A 90 -13.19 14.30 0.02
C TYR A 90 -13.98 14.04 1.30
N ARG A 91 -15.31 13.90 1.17
CA ARG A 91 -16.15 13.61 2.33
C ARG A 91 -15.85 12.26 2.97
N MET A 92 -15.61 11.23 2.16
CA MET A 92 -15.27 9.89 2.66
C MET A 92 -13.90 9.88 3.35
N LEU A 93 -12.94 10.67 2.85
CA LEU A 93 -11.64 10.88 3.51
C LEU A 93 -11.80 11.57 4.88
N ASP A 94 -12.68 12.57 5.00
CA ASP A 94 -12.91 13.30 6.24
C ASP A 94 -13.75 12.51 7.26
N ASP A 95 -14.66 11.64 6.81
CA ASP A 95 -15.44 10.75 7.65
C ASP A 95 -14.57 9.67 8.36
N GLY A 96 -13.32 9.48 7.92
CA GLY A 96 -12.25 8.81 8.68
C GLY A 96 -12.29 7.29 8.74
N GLU A 97 -12.96 6.62 7.80
CA GLU A 97 -13.11 5.16 7.81
C GLU A 97 -12.01 4.44 7.01
N TYR A 98 -10.80 4.35 7.55
CA TYR A 98 -9.71 3.51 7.00
C TYR A 98 -9.35 3.75 5.53
N LEU A 99 -9.86 4.83 4.91
CA LEU A 99 -9.34 5.41 3.69
C LEU A 99 -8.38 6.52 4.08
N ILE A 100 -7.10 6.32 3.84
CA ILE A 100 -6.05 7.25 4.26
C ILE A 100 -5.30 7.85 3.07
N ARG A 101 -4.88 9.10 3.23
CA ARG A 101 -4.10 9.85 2.25
C ARG A 101 -2.65 9.99 2.69
N PRO A 102 -1.71 10.42 1.85
CA PRO A 102 -0.34 10.63 2.30
C PRO A 102 -0.25 11.65 3.45
N ALA A 103 0.40 11.24 4.55
CA ALA A 103 0.45 11.98 5.81
C ALA A 103 1.31 13.26 5.74
N ASN A 104 2.21 13.34 4.76
CA ASN A 104 3.11 14.48 4.60
C ASN A 104 2.55 15.62 3.74
N TYR A 105 1.29 15.55 3.31
CA TYR A 105 0.54 16.71 2.83
C TYR A 105 0.20 17.67 3.98
N PRO A 106 -0.11 18.97 3.68
CA PRO A 106 -0.55 19.92 4.69
C PRO A 106 -1.70 19.39 5.55
N ALA A 107 -1.78 19.86 6.80
CA ALA A 107 -2.80 19.40 7.75
C ALA A 107 -4.23 19.68 7.31
N ASP A 108 -4.43 20.76 6.55
CA ASP A 108 -5.75 21.18 6.03
C ASP A 108 -6.20 20.36 4.81
N ALA A 109 -5.37 19.46 4.29
CA ALA A 109 -5.79 18.56 3.21
C ALA A 109 -6.83 17.56 3.74
N PRO A 110 -7.95 17.31 3.02
CA PRO A 110 -9.01 16.40 3.45
C PRO A 110 -8.47 14.99 3.77
N GLY A 111 -8.93 14.42 4.88
CA GLY A 111 -8.61 13.05 5.30
C GLY A 111 -7.43 12.92 6.25
N MET A 112 -7.26 11.72 6.77
CA MET A 112 -6.20 11.36 7.70
C MET A 112 -5.04 10.66 7.00
N GLY A 113 -3.82 10.85 7.52
CA GLY A 113 -2.60 10.26 6.93
C GLY A 113 -2.22 8.89 7.50
N TYR A 114 -2.96 8.42 8.49
CA TYR A 114 -2.80 7.11 9.12
C TYR A 114 -4.11 6.66 9.76
N ALA A 115 -4.23 5.36 9.96
CA ALA A 115 -5.30 4.73 10.72
C ALA A 115 -4.70 3.74 11.73
N ILE A 116 -5.42 3.48 12.83
CA ILE A 116 -5.05 2.43 13.79
C ILE A 116 -6.16 1.39 13.78
N VAL A 117 -5.84 0.19 13.34
CA VAL A 117 -6.78 -0.92 13.11
C VAL A 117 -6.50 -2.02 14.12
N ASN A 118 -7.54 -2.72 14.55
CA ASN A 118 -7.38 -3.93 15.34
C ASN A 118 -7.31 -5.14 14.41
N ALA A 119 -6.14 -5.78 14.36
CA ALA A 119 -5.90 -7.02 13.63
C ALA A 119 -5.76 -8.17 14.63
N GLU A 120 -6.85 -8.91 14.85
CA GLU A 120 -6.89 -10.08 15.78
C GLU A 120 -6.39 -9.77 17.21
N GLY A 121 -6.67 -8.57 17.72
CA GLY A 121 -6.24 -8.13 19.07
C GLY A 121 -4.96 -7.30 19.08
N VAL A 122 -4.24 -7.20 17.97
CA VAL A 122 -3.04 -6.35 17.82
C VAL A 122 -3.42 -5.03 17.16
N ARG A 123 -3.01 -3.92 17.76
CA ARG A 123 -3.27 -2.57 17.22
C ARG A 123 -2.20 -2.23 16.19
N VAL A 124 -2.59 -2.15 14.94
CA VAL A 124 -1.69 -1.84 13.81
C VAL A 124 -1.90 -0.40 13.36
N LEU A 125 -0.87 0.42 13.44
CA LEU A 125 -0.85 1.75 12.82
C LEU A 125 -0.45 1.57 11.36
N VAL A 126 -1.38 1.86 10.45
CA VAL A 126 -1.15 1.90 9.01
C VAL A 126 -0.93 3.35 8.61
N MET A 127 0.21 3.68 8.03
CA MET A 127 0.57 5.02 7.57
C MET A 127 0.74 5.04 6.06
N ASN A 128 0.20 6.06 5.41
CA ASN A 128 0.51 6.35 4.02
C ASN A 128 1.44 7.57 3.95
N LEU A 129 2.47 7.51 3.13
CA LEU A 129 3.40 8.61 2.88
C LEU A 129 3.60 8.79 1.38
N MET A 130 4.00 9.99 0.97
CA MET A 130 4.39 10.28 -0.40
C MET A 130 5.84 10.72 -0.48
N GLY A 131 6.55 10.26 -1.53
CA GLY A 131 7.88 10.72 -1.87
C GLY A 131 7.90 12.17 -2.36
N CYS A 132 9.08 12.78 -2.35
CA CYS A 132 9.28 14.15 -2.83
C CYS A 132 10.23 14.21 -4.05
N VAL A 133 11.03 13.16 -4.27
CA VAL A 133 11.97 13.10 -5.40
C VAL A 133 11.19 12.80 -6.69
N TYR A 134 11.20 13.74 -7.62
CA TYR A 134 10.41 13.75 -8.87
C TYR A 134 8.89 13.79 -8.66
N MET A 135 8.43 14.17 -7.48
CA MET A 135 7.02 14.29 -7.12
C MET A 135 6.72 15.68 -6.52
N GLU A 136 5.54 15.86 -5.94
CA GLU A 136 5.15 17.10 -5.28
C GLU A 136 6.11 17.43 -4.11
N PRO A 137 6.59 18.69 -3.99
CA PRO A 137 7.46 19.11 -2.89
C PRO A 137 6.69 19.22 -1.57
N LEU A 138 6.63 18.12 -0.83
CA LEU A 138 5.93 18.02 0.44
C LEU A 138 6.88 18.05 1.64
N SER A 139 6.32 18.01 2.86
CA SER A 139 7.12 17.84 4.07
C SER A 139 7.93 16.54 3.99
N PRO A 140 9.19 16.52 4.50
CA PRO A 140 10.04 15.33 4.46
C PRO A 140 9.35 14.11 5.07
N PRO A 141 9.14 13.00 4.32
CA PRO A 141 8.33 11.88 4.77
C PRO A 141 8.87 11.22 6.04
N HIS A 142 10.19 11.11 6.21
CA HIS A 142 10.82 10.52 7.39
C HIS A 142 10.58 11.34 8.67
N GLU A 143 10.53 12.68 8.58
CA GLU A 143 10.25 13.56 9.72
C GLU A 143 8.79 13.47 10.15
N VAL A 144 7.88 13.46 9.16
CA VAL A 144 6.44 13.31 9.40
C VAL A 144 6.16 11.95 10.04
N ALA A 145 6.74 10.89 9.50
CA ALA A 145 6.62 9.54 10.04
C ALA A 145 7.13 9.45 11.48
N ALA A 146 8.34 9.95 11.76
CA ALA A 146 8.93 9.94 13.10
C ALA A 146 8.05 10.67 14.12
N ARG A 147 7.47 11.81 13.73
CA ARG A 147 6.56 12.59 14.56
C ARG A 147 5.27 11.81 14.88
N ILE A 148 4.63 11.21 13.87
CA ILE A 148 3.39 10.44 14.06
C ILE A 148 3.66 9.21 14.93
N LEU A 149 4.68 8.42 14.60
CA LEU A 149 5.05 7.23 15.37
C LEU A 149 5.31 7.56 16.83
N LYS A 150 5.96 8.69 17.13
CA LYS A 150 6.22 9.16 18.49
C LYS A 150 4.94 9.58 19.20
N ASN A 151 4.11 10.37 18.55
CA ASN A 151 2.88 10.90 19.16
C ASN A 151 1.86 9.81 19.46
N GLU A 152 1.75 8.81 18.57
CA GLU A 152 0.79 7.71 18.68
C GLU A 152 1.34 6.49 19.44
N ARG A 153 2.55 6.55 19.97
CA ARG A 153 3.27 5.36 20.51
C ARG A 153 2.48 4.53 21.51
N ALA A 154 1.62 5.13 22.31
CA ALA A 154 0.79 4.43 23.30
C ALA A 154 -0.45 3.76 22.68
N ARG A 155 -0.78 4.05 21.42
CA ARG A 155 -2.02 3.62 20.78
C ARG A 155 -1.85 2.45 19.82
N TYR A 156 -0.62 2.07 19.45
CA TYR A 156 -0.35 0.97 18.53
C TYR A 156 0.71 0.02 19.09
N ASP A 157 0.69 -1.21 18.63
CA ASP A 157 1.67 -2.26 18.93
C ASP A 157 2.66 -2.43 17.77
N ILE A 158 2.15 -2.39 16.53
CA ILE A 158 2.88 -2.53 15.27
C ILE A 158 2.58 -1.31 14.39
N ALA A 159 3.58 -0.85 13.62
CA ALA A 159 3.39 0.19 12.62
C ALA A 159 3.86 -0.30 11.24
N VAL A 160 3.06 -0.01 10.20
CA VAL A 160 3.35 -0.34 8.81
C VAL A 160 3.14 0.87 7.91
N CYS A 161 3.85 0.93 6.80
CA CYS A 161 3.83 2.07 5.90
C CYS A 161 3.69 1.65 4.44
N ASP A 162 2.73 2.27 3.73
CA ASP A 162 2.71 2.37 2.28
C ASP A 162 3.40 3.67 1.88
N PHE A 163 4.57 3.57 1.25
CA PHE A 163 5.34 4.71 0.79
C PHE A 163 5.22 4.87 -0.73
N HIS A 164 4.30 5.73 -1.12
CA HIS A 164 3.97 6.04 -2.51
C HIS A 164 5.00 7.01 -3.10
N ALA A 165 6.03 6.49 -3.79
CA ALA A 165 7.17 7.28 -4.24
C ALA A 165 7.72 6.81 -5.60
N GLU A 166 8.22 7.76 -6.41
CA GLU A 166 8.86 7.47 -7.69
C GLU A 166 10.27 6.90 -7.50
N ALA A 167 11.10 7.57 -6.70
CA ALA A 167 12.53 7.24 -6.62
C ALA A 167 12.82 6.03 -5.74
N THR A 168 13.44 5.00 -6.32
CA THR A 168 13.91 3.81 -5.60
C THR A 168 14.80 4.15 -4.41
N SER A 169 15.71 5.13 -4.57
CA SER A 169 16.61 5.57 -3.50
C SER A 169 15.87 6.15 -2.30
N GLU A 170 14.78 6.88 -2.53
CA GLU A 170 13.95 7.46 -1.46
C GLU A 170 13.19 6.37 -0.71
N LYS A 171 12.66 5.37 -1.42
CA LYS A 171 12.02 4.19 -0.82
C LYS A 171 12.98 3.40 0.07
N MET A 172 14.17 3.09 -0.44
CA MET A 172 15.22 2.40 0.31
C MET A 172 15.70 3.22 1.51
N PHE A 173 15.86 4.54 1.34
CA PHE A 173 16.25 5.44 2.43
C PHE A 173 15.23 5.37 3.58
N LEU A 174 13.93 5.54 3.30
CA LEU A 174 12.90 5.55 4.34
C LEU A 174 12.93 4.24 5.15
N ALA A 175 12.93 3.09 4.47
CA ALA A 175 12.94 1.79 5.13
C ALA A 175 14.20 1.59 5.99
N ARG A 176 15.38 1.86 5.43
CA ARG A 176 16.65 1.70 6.15
C ARG A 176 16.82 2.71 7.29
N TYR A 177 16.35 3.94 7.13
CA TYR A 177 16.37 4.94 8.19
C TYR A 177 15.67 4.42 9.45
N PHE A 178 14.45 3.89 9.32
CA PHE A 178 13.71 3.34 10.46
C PHE A 178 14.27 1.99 10.94
N ASP A 179 14.80 1.16 10.05
CA ASP A 179 15.40 -0.13 10.39
C ASP A 179 16.67 0.00 11.25
N THR A 180 17.46 1.07 11.04
CA THR A 180 18.72 1.32 11.76
C THR A 180 18.53 2.05 13.09
N LEU A 181 17.33 2.52 13.41
CA LEU A 181 17.07 3.17 14.69
C LEU A 181 17.27 2.20 15.87
N PRO A 182 17.67 2.72 17.06
CA PRO A 182 17.76 1.90 18.27
C PRO A 182 16.47 1.10 18.53
N PRO A 183 16.54 -0.13 19.09
CA PRO A 183 15.38 -1.01 19.27
C PRO A 183 14.20 -0.40 20.02
N GLN A 184 14.47 0.52 20.96
CA GLN A 184 13.45 1.22 21.75
C GLN A 184 12.80 2.39 21.01
N SER A 185 13.34 2.81 19.87
CA SER A 185 12.79 3.91 19.08
C SER A 185 11.51 3.46 18.36
N PRO A 186 10.51 4.34 18.22
CA PRO A 186 9.37 4.08 17.35
C PRO A 186 9.85 3.84 15.92
N ARG A 187 9.42 2.74 15.31
CA ARG A 187 9.85 2.32 13.97
C ARG A 187 8.72 1.61 13.22
N PHE A 188 8.91 1.37 11.95
CA PHE A 188 8.04 0.51 11.17
C PHE A 188 8.45 -0.96 11.26
N SER A 189 7.45 -1.83 11.36
CA SER A 189 7.60 -3.28 11.20
C SER A 189 7.65 -3.67 9.72
N VAL A 190 6.95 -2.90 8.85
CA VAL A 190 6.91 -3.12 7.42
C VAL A 190 6.89 -1.76 6.70
N VAL A 191 7.68 -1.63 5.64
CA VAL A 191 7.63 -0.52 4.68
C VAL A 191 7.53 -1.11 3.28
N VAL A 192 6.48 -0.77 2.57
CA VAL A 192 6.30 -1.14 1.16
C VAL A 192 6.31 0.09 0.28
N GLY A 193 6.84 -0.03 -0.94
CA GLY A 193 6.73 1.02 -1.95
C GLY A 193 5.57 0.75 -2.92
N THR A 194 4.98 1.84 -3.44
CA THR A 194 3.96 1.87 -4.49
C THR A 194 4.29 2.98 -5.50
N HIS A 195 3.48 3.22 -6.49
CA HIS A 195 3.55 4.27 -7.52
C HIS A 195 4.06 3.84 -8.88
N THR A 196 5.15 3.07 -8.96
CA THR A 196 5.76 2.81 -10.29
C THR A 196 4.97 1.82 -11.14
N HIS A 197 4.01 1.11 -10.54
CA HIS A 197 3.23 0.04 -11.15
C HIS A 197 4.06 -1.20 -11.56
N VAL A 198 5.37 -1.21 -11.29
CA VAL A 198 6.30 -2.28 -11.65
C VAL A 198 6.74 -3.02 -10.40
N ALA A 199 6.27 -4.26 -10.23
CA ALA A 199 6.62 -5.08 -9.08
C ALA A 199 8.12 -5.42 -9.07
N THR A 200 8.79 -5.12 -7.96
CA THR A 200 10.21 -5.44 -7.77
C THR A 200 10.41 -6.83 -7.15
N ALA A 201 11.61 -7.37 -7.26
CA ALA A 201 11.93 -8.74 -6.81
C ALA A 201 12.64 -8.77 -5.45
N ASP A 202 12.65 -7.66 -4.71
CA ASP A 202 13.49 -7.44 -3.52
C ASP A 202 12.75 -7.56 -2.19
N ALA A 203 11.64 -8.29 -2.14
CA ALA A 203 10.93 -8.57 -0.89
C ALA A 203 11.88 -9.24 0.12
N GLN A 204 12.10 -8.61 1.28
CA GLN A 204 13.10 -9.02 2.25
C GLN A 204 12.77 -8.55 3.67
N VAL A 205 13.45 -9.13 4.63
CA VAL A 205 13.52 -8.60 6.00
C VAL A 205 14.88 -7.93 6.18
N LEU A 206 14.88 -6.64 6.51
CA LEU A 206 16.11 -5.88 6.76
C LEU A 206 16.76 -6.31 8.08
N PRO A 207 18.08 -6.05 8.28
CA PRO A 207 18.82 -6.51 9.46
C PRO A 207 18.20 -6.07 10.80
N GLY A 208 17.61 -4.89 10.87
CA GLY A 208 16.89 -4.38 12.05
C GLY A 208 15.51 -5.01 12.27
N GLY A 209 15.00 -5.81 11.32
CA GLY A 209 13.72 -6.52 11.41
C GLY A 209 12.55 -5.82 10.73
N THR A 210 12.80 -4.84 9.89
CA THR A 210 11.76 -4.22 9.05
C THR A 210 11.54 -5.06 7.79
N GLY A 211 10.30 -5.48 7.53
CA GLY A 211 9.89 -6.06 6.23
C GLY A 211 9.90 -4.98 5.16
N TYR A 212 10.42 -5.30 3.96
CA TYR A 212 10.59 -4.32 2.89
C TYR A 212 10.39 -4.91 1.50
N ILE A 213 9.79 -4.12 0.63
CA ILE A 213 9.82 -4.28 -0.83
C ILE A 213 9.85 -2.89 -1.48
N THR A 214 10.67 -2.71 -2.52
CA THR A 214 10.82 -1.41 -3.21
C THR A 214 9.53 -0.98 -3.91
N ASP A 215 8.84 -1.88 -4.59
CA ASP A 215 7.54 -1.58 -5.18
C ASP A 215 6.68 -2.85 -5.28
N LEU A 216 5.44 -2.74 -4.83
CA LEU A 216 4.47 -3.83 -4.91
C LEU A 216 4.03 -4.12 -6.36
N GLY A 217 4.15 -3.13 -7.25
CA GLY A 217 3.56 -3.14 -8.58
C GLY A 217 2.08 -2.79 -8.57
N MET A 218 1.38 -3.03 -9.66
CA MET A 218 -0.05 -2.73 -9.77
C MET A 218 -0.92 -4.00 -9.79
N CYS A 219 -2.16 -3.84 -9.33
CA CYS A 219 -3.28 -4.75 -9.57
C CYS A 219 -4.10 -4.18 -10.73
N GLY A 220 -3.98 -4.79 -11.91
CA GLY A 220 -4.59 -4.24 -13.11
C GLY A 220 -4.09 -4.89 -14.39
N SER A 221 -4.43 -4.30 -15.53
CA SER A 221 -4.04 -4.81 -16.86
C SER A 221 -2.57 -4.57 -17.15
N HIS A 222 -1.85 -5.64 -17.48
CA HIS A 222 -0.45 -5.63 -17.94
C HIS A 222 -0.33 -5.71 -19.47
N ALA A 223 -1.45 -5.72 -20.21
CA ALA A 223 -1.45 -5.70 -21.67
C ALA A 223 -1.04 -4.35 -22.28
N GLY A 224 -1.04 -3.28 -21.46
CA GLY A 224 -0.61 -1.94 -21.84
C GLY A 224 0.69 -1.51 -21.15
N ILE A 225 0.89 -0.18 -21.08
CA ILE A 225 2.02 0.43 -20.39
C ILE A 225 1.50 1.05 -19.09
N LEU A 226 1.92 0.49 -17.95
CA LEU A 226 1.51 0.93 -16.61
C LEU A 226 -0.03 1.04 -16.43
N GLY A 227 -0.77 0.10 -17.02
CA GLY A 227 -2.23 0.07 -16.94
C GLY A 227 -2.95 0.93 -17.99
N VAL A 228 -2.22 1.64 -18.87
CA VAL A 228 -2.75 2.48 -19.95
C VAL A 228 -2.56 1.79 -21.30
N LYS A 229 -3.53 1.98 -22.21
CA LYS A 229 -3.42 1.48 -23.60
C LYS A 229 -2.11 1.92 -24.24
N THR A 230 -1.43 0.97 -24.88
CA THR A 230 -0.10 1.18 -25.49
C THR A 230 -0.12 2.32 -26.53
N GLU A 231 -1.18 2.42 -27.33
CA GLU A 231 -1.32 3.43 -28.40
C GLU A 231 -1.33 4.85 -27.81
N SER A 232 -2.03 5.07 -26.68
CA SER A 232 -2.08 6.37 -25.99
C SER A 232 -0.68 6.80 -25.53
N ILE A 233 0.08 5.85 -24.98
CA ILE A 233 1.44 6.12 -24.50
C ILE A 233 2.41 6.35 -25.67
N ILE A 234 2.35 5.53 -26.72
CA ILE A 234 3.15 5.73 -27.93
C ILE A 234 2.88 7.12 -28.51
N HIS A 235 1.62 7.51 -28.67
CA HIS A 235 1.26 8.84 -29.16
C HIS A 235 1.86 9.94 -28.28
N LYS A 236 1.73 9.83 -26.95
CA LYS A 236 2.28 10.79 -25.98
C LYS A 236 3.78 10.98 -26.16
N TYR A 237 4.54 9.91 -26.35
CA TYR A 237 5.99 9.98 -26.43
C TYR A 237 6.53 10.35 -27.84
N THR A 238 5.82 9.99 -28.91
CA THR A 238 6.25 10.25 -30.30
C THR A 238 5.76 11.59 -30.83
N VAL A 239 4.48 11.90 -30.64
CA VAL A 239 3.84 13.13 -31.15
C VAL A 239 3.91 14.27 -30.14
N LYS A 240 3.95 13.96 -28.83
CA LYS A 240 4.04 14.90 -27.69
C LYS A 240 2.88 15.89 -27.56
N THR A 241 1.76 15.62 -28.21
CA THR A 241 0.51 16.38 -28.02
C THR A 241 -0.29 15.80 -26.84
N PRO A 242 -1.21 16.57 -26.25
CA PRO A 242 -2.13 16.05 -25.26
C PRO A 242 -2.89 14.84 -25.80
N VAL A 243 -3.01 13.80 -24.97
CA VAL A 243 -3.77 12.59 -25.27
C VAL A 243 -4.50 12.14 -24.00
N GLN A 244 -5.72 11.68 -24.16
CA GLN A 244 -6.47 11.08 -23.07
C GLN A 244 -5.92 9.65 -22.84
N PHE A 245 -5.54 9.36 -21.59
CA PHE A 245 -5.14 8.03 -21.20
C PHE A 245 -6.38 7.17 -20.96
N GLU A 246 -6.43 6.04 -21.64
CA GLU A 246 -7.48 5.04 -21.49
C GLU A 246 -6.91 3.81 -20.80
N PRO A 247 -7.63 3.20 -19.84
CA PRO A 247 -7.20 1.95 -19.21
C PRO A 247 -6.99 0.85 -20.23
N ALA A 248 -5.93 0.06 -20.06
CA ALA A 248 -5.70 -1.14 -20.84
C ALA A 248 -6.63 -2.28 -20.38
N GLU A 249 -6.91 -3.22 -21.28
CA GLU A 249 -7.73 -4.40 -21.02
C GLU A 249 -6.93 -5.69 -21.25
N GLY A 250 -7.29 -6.78 -20.55
CA GLY A 250 -6.62 -8.08 -20.67
C GLY A 250 -5.31 -8.20 -19.87
N ASP A 251 -4.75 -9.40 -19.80
CA ASP A 251 -3.57 -9.76 -18.99
C ASP A 251 -3.58 -9.14 -17.58
N VAL A 252 -4.68 -9.34 -16.86
CA VAL A 252 -4.88 -8.73 -15.54
C VAL A 252 -4.13 -9.53 -14.49
N LYS A 253 -3.29 -8.84 -13.70
CA LYS A 253 -2.53 -9.43 -12.59
C LYS A 253 -2.81 -8.70 -11.29
N ILE A 254 -2.70 -9.44 -10.20
CA ILE A 254 -2.67 -8.93 -8.84
C ILE A 254 -1.23 -9.04 -8.35
N ASN A 255 -0.65 -7.92 -7.94
CA ASN A 255 0.67 -7.86 -7.35
C ASN A 255 0.59 -7.32 -5.92
N GLY A 256 1.50 -7.78 -5.07
CA GLY A 256 1.56 -7.40 -3.67
C GLY A 256 2.68 -8.10 -2.93
N ALA A 257 2.60 -8.07 -1.60
CA ALA A 257 3.48 -8.82 -0.73
C ALA A 257 2.79 -9.17 0.58
N VAL A 258 3.16 -10.30 1.18
CA VAL A 258 2.71 -10.71 2.50
C VAL A 258 3.89 -10.71 3.47
N PHE A 259 3.63 -10.21 4.67
CA PHE A 259 4.62 -10.10 5.74
C PHE A 259 4.10 -10.77 7.00
N ALA A 260 4.94 -11.60 7.63
CA ALA A 260 4.66 -12.10 8.97
C ALA A 260 5.43 -11.24 9.99
N VAL A 261 4.72 -10.69 10.97
CA VAL A 261 5.26 -9.82 12.00
C VAL A 261 5.02 -10.45 13.37
N ASP A 262 6.07 -10.53 14.17
CA ASP A 262 5.96 -10.98 15.56
C ASP A 262 5.27 -9.89 16.40
N GLU A 263 4.14 -10.22 17.00
CA GLU A 263 3.28 -9.25 17.70
C GLU A 263 3.95 -8.63 18.95
N LYS A 264 4.89 -9.36 19.59
CA LYS A 264 5.54 -8.91 20.84
C LYS A 264 6.71 -8.00 20.57
N SER A 265 7.54 -8.34 19.57
CA SER A 265 8.73 -7.55 19.25
C SER A 265 8.48 -6.49 18.18
N GLY A 266 7.38 -6.59 17.43
CA GLY A 266 7.10 -5.77 16.26
C GLY A 266 8.06 -6.02 15.08
N ARG A 267 8.84 -7.11 15.10
CA ARG A 267 9.80 -7.43 14.03
C ARG A 267 9.12 -8.25 12.94
N CYS A 268 9.36 -7.88 11.70
CA CYS A 268 9.04 -8.75 10.57
C CYS A 268 9.97 -9.96 10.58
N VAL A 269 9.41 -11.14 10.34
CA VAL A 269 10.15 -12.42 10.31
C VAL A 269 10.14 -13.08 8.93
N SER A 270 9.20 -12.71 8.06
CA SER A 270 9.19 -13.13 6.66
C SER A 270 8.55 -12.08 5.77
N ALA A 271 9.01 -12.04 4.53
CA ALA A 271 8.49 -11.20 3.45
C ALA A 271 8.41 -12.04 2.18
N GLU A 272 7.23 -12.15 1.58
CA GLU A 272 6.99 -12.91 0.36
C GLU A 272 6.25 -12.06 -0.66
N ARG A 273 6.78 -11.96 -1.88
CA ARG A 273 6.10 -11.29 -2.99
C ARG A 273 4.90 -12.13 -3.45
N VAL A 274 3.78 -11.47 -3.67
CA VAL A 274 2.56 -12.06 -4.24
C VAL A 274 2.44 -11.60 -5.69
N THR A 275 2.25 -12.56 -6.59
CA THR A 275 1.85 -12.31 -7.98
C THR A 275 0.85 -13.38 -8.37
N MET A 276 -0.29 -12.98 -8.91
CA MET A 276 -1.37 -13.88 -9.30
C MET A 276 -2.01 -13.40 -10.61
N GLN A 277 -2.26 -14.31 -11.53
CA GLN A 277 -3.08 -14.05 -12.70
C GLN A 277 -4.56 -13.99 -12.30
N ALA A 278 -5.28 -12.97 -12.73
CA ALA A 278 -6.70 -12.80 -12.41
C ALA A 278 -7.63 -13.55 -13.38
#